data_a4637a73c4a2873e40d303251ae87a7e
#
_entry.id   a4637a73c4a2873e40d303251ae87a7e
#
_cell.length_a   1.000
_cell.length_b   1.000
_cell.length_c   1.000
_cell.angle_alpha   90.00
_cell.angle_beta   90.00
_cell.angle_gamma   90.00
#
_symmetry.space_group_name_H-M   'P 1'
#
loop_
_entity.id
_entity.type
_entity.pdbx_description
1 polymer ?
#
loop_
_entity_poly.entity_id
_entity_poly.type
_entity_poly.pdbx_seq_one_letter_code
_entity_poly.pdbx_strand_id
1 'polypeptide(L)'
;MSTRPRVIGNGSVYQVKEGVFQYRFNLGKDPKTGKYAYSPKRTLHCEGVNKRTRNAMLRKALEEYKEELNSGLVRDNGNRTVAEYAKDFHSLRIGSLSPLAYAREGNYISHIQKMFAHVRLADLHPDDIRHIYADARKKGMSEAELHGTHVKLRQILQDAVDNELILRNPCTPVKLPKPTYRERTPLTADEASRFLSCLMDEPLSAKATGTMLLLQCGLRRGEMLGLTWGDIDLGQRTLSVSKQFTNDKTLRPPKSKMSRRTIAINDSLACYLSKWKLEQRAQLNRYTLDQDDKTPIVNGIKVVTIEDDIYATVVNVDGHNFDRWFRDFCVDNGFGSYNNITRRFRRNGKEHVRGTGYSGLVPHALRHTQATLLIGEGADVKTVQARLGHASPSTTLSIYSHAIEANDRKAADAFGELISQESNS
;
A
#
# COMPACT_ATOMS: atom_id res chain seq x y z
N MET A 1 1.21 -25.40 34.13
CA MET A 1 0.38 -24.45 34.93
C MET A 1 1.28 -23.33 35.42
N SER A 2 1.17 -22.13 34.84
CA SER A 2 1.94 -20.95 35.30
C SER A 2 1.21 -20.39 36.52
N THR A 3 1.79 -20.54 37.70
CA THR A 3 1.29 -19.89 38.91
C THR A 3 1.43 -18.39 38.77
N ARG A 4 0.29 -17.67 38.77
CA ARG A 4 0.26 -16.20 38.74
C ARG A 4 1.07 -15.67 39.93
N PRO A 5 1.99 -14.71 39.73
CA PRO A 5 2.69 -14.07 40.82
C PRO A 5 1.69 -13.37 41.77
N ARG A 6 1.66 -13.78 43.02
CA ARG A 6 0.79 -13.19 44.06
C ARG A 6 1.53 -11.99 44.67
N VAL A 7 0.85 -10.84 44.76
CA VAL A 7 1.39 -9.67 45.44
C VAL A 7 1.62 -9.97 46.91
N ILE A 8 2.87 -9.82 47.38
CA ILE A 8 3.25 -10.06 48.78
C ILE A 8 3.39 -8.70 49.50
N GLY A 9 2.57 -8.49 50.52
CA GLY A 9 2.63 -7.32 51.39
C GLY A 9 1.87 -6.08 50.86
N ASN A 10 2.13 -4.95 51.51
CA ASN A 10 1.41 -3.67 51.33
C ASN A 10 2.11 -2.72 50.34
N GLY A 11 3.13 -3.19 49.63
CA GLY A 11 3.93 -2.39 48.71
C GLY A 11 5.05 -1.60 49.44
N SER A 12 6.07 -1.22 48.66
CA SER A 12 7.16 -0.36 49.13
C SER A 12 7.01 1.03 48.50
N VAL A 13 7.08 2.09 49.33
CA VAL A 13 6.98 3.48 48.89
C VAL A 13 8.25 4.20 49.24
N TYR A 14 8.83 4.93 48.33
CA TYR A 14 10.01 5.77 48.55
C TYR A 14 9.75 7.21 48.07
N GLN A 15 10.17 8.18 48.84
CA GLN A 15 10.19 9.57 48.38
C GLN A 15 11.44 9.79 47.53
N VAL A 16 11.27 10.21 46.27
CA VAL A 16 12.40 10.49 45.36
C VAL A 16 12.85 11.94 45.45
N LYS A 17 11.88 12.84 45.54
CA LYS A 17 12.07 14.26 45.82
C LYS A 17 10.84 14.80 46.53
N GLU A 18 10.87 16.05 46.98
CA GLU A 18 9.74 16.67 47.66
C GLU A 18 8.48 16.59 46.80
N GLY A 19 7.39 16.05 47.35
CA GLY A 19 6.11 15.83 46.64
C GLY A 19 6.10 14.70 45.63
N VAL A 20 7.19 13.95 45.36
CA VAL A 20 7.23 12.85 44.37
C VAL A 20 7.57 11.56 45.06
N PHE A 21 6.67 10.58 44.90
CA PHE A 21 6.78 9.24 45.50
C PHE A 21 6.82 8.16 44.43
N GLN A 22 7.71 7.18 44.60
CA GLN A 22 7.71 5.94 43.83
C GLN A 22 7.23 4.78 44.71
N TYR A 23 6.47 3.87 44.13
CA TYR A 23 5.96 2.69 44.82
C TYR A 23 5.99 1.45 43.92
N ARG A 24 6.16 0.26 44.55
CA ARG A 24 6.18 -1.04 43.91
C ARG A 24 5.77 -2.13 44.87
N PHE A 25 5.41 -3.32 44.31
CA PHE A 25 5.08 -4.50 45.09
C PHE A 25 6.12 -5.60 44.91
N ASN A 26 6.29 -6.42 45.94
CA ASN A 26 7.05 -7.67 45.88
C ASN A 26 6.15 -8.76 45.27
N LEU A 27 6.61 -9.44 44.22
CA LEU A 27 5.89 -10.50 43.50
C LEU A 27 6.35 -11.91 43.89
N GLY A 28 7.21 -12.04 44.93
CA GLY A 28 7.76 -13.31 45.36
C GLY A 28 9.15 -13.58 44.77
N LYS A 29 9.62 -14.82 44.99
CA LYS A 29 10.88 -15.29 44.40
C LYS A 29 10.61 -15.86 43.01
N ASP A 30 11.41 -15.47 42.03
CA ASP A 30 11.42 -16.09 40.70
C ASP A 30 11.87 -17.55 40.81
N PRO A 31 11.05 -18.51 40.36
CA PRO A 31 11.38 -19.94 40.45
C PRO A 31 12.65 -20.34 39.67
N LYS A 32 13.03 -19.59 38.66
CA LYS A 32 14.20 -19.87 37.80
C LYS A 32 15.48 -19.27 38.34
N THR A 33 15.42 -18.10 38.93
CA THR A 33 16.62 -17.36 39.36
C THR A 33 16.80 -17.32 40.85
N GLY A 34 15.77 -17.69 41.64
CA GLY A 34 15.77 -17.64 43.10
C GLY A 34 15.79 -16.24 43.71
N LYS A 35 15.82 -15.18 42.88
CA LYS A 35 15.84 -13.77 43.31
C LYS A 35 14.42 -13.26 43.51
N TYR A 36 14.24 -12.23 44.36
CA TYR A 36 12.96 -11.56 44.52
C TYR A 36 12.60 -10.79 43.28
N ALA A 37 11.40 -11.02 42.76
CA ALA A 37 10.79 -10.26 41.68
C ALA A 37 9.97 -9.10 42.27
N TYR A 38 9.99 -7.96 41.60
CA TYR A 38 9.21 -6.78 42.00
C TYR A 38 8.38 -6.30 40.81
N SER A 39 7.21 -5.72 41.12
CA SER A 39 6.43 -5.05 40.10
C SER A 39 7.18 -3.82 39.57
N PRO A 40 6.85 -3.33 38.35
CA PRO A 40 7.32 -2.05 37.85
C PRO A 40 7.10 -0.94 38.88
N LYS A 41 8.04 0.01 38.97
CA LYS A 41 7.87 1.19 39.82
C LYS A 41 6.88 2.15 39.20
N ARG A 42 5.94 2.64 40.01
CA ARG A 42 5.04 3.73 39.63
C ARG A 42 5.38 5.00 40.39
N THR A 43 5.14 6.14 39.77
CA THR A 43 5.41 7.46 40.34
C THR A 43 4.08 8.18 40.63
N LEU A 44 3.95 8.76 41.81
CA LEU A 44 2.82 9.60 42.18
C LEU A 44 3.36 11.00 42.52
N HIS A 45 2.78 12.01 41.89
CA HIS A 45 3.07 13.42 42.16
C HIS A 45 2.05 13.97 43.14
N CYS A 46 2.52 14.49 44.25
CA CYS A 46 1.73 15.06 45.37
C CYS A 46 2.29 16.40 45.79
N GLU A 47 2.77 17.22 44.85
CA GLU A 47 3.34 18.54 45.10
C GLU A 47 2.25 19.50 45.66
N GLY A 48 2.55 20.28 46.70
CA GLY A 48 1.64 21.24 47.30
C GLY A 48 0.50 20.66 48.16
N VAL A 49 0.49 19.34 48.40
CA VAL A 49 -0.60 18.66 49.14
C VAL A 49 -0.21 18.41 50.58
N ASN A 50 -1.13 18.64 51.51
CA ASN A 50 -0.87 18.39 52.94
C ASN A 50 -0.68 16.88 53.23
N LYS A 51 -0.03 16.56 54.35
CA LYS A 51 0.34 15.19 54.74
C LYS A 51 -0.83 14.21 54.78
N ARG A 52 -2.02 14.65 55.21
CA ARG A 52 -3.22 13.78 55.30
C ARG A 52 -3.75 13.38 53.92
N THR A 53 -3.90 14.38 53.04
CA THR A 53 -4.35 14.18 51.65
C THR A 53 -3.35 13.35 50.85
N ARG A 54 -2.04 13.65 51.02
CA ARG A 54 -0.96 12.87 50.40
C ARG A 54 -1.02 11.39 50.77
N ASN A 55 -1.19 11.07 52.07
CA ASN A 55 -1.29 9.70 52.51
C ASN A 55 -2.57 8.98 51.99
N ALA A 56 -3.67 9.71 51.85
CA ALA A 56 -4.88 9.17 51.22
C ALA A 56 -4.68 8.86 49.73
N MET A 57 -4.01 9.77 49.00
CA MET A 57 -3.67 9.55 47.58
C MET A 57 -2.71 8.36 47.39
N LEU A 58 -1.69 8.22 48.24
CA LEU A 58 -0.77 7.09 48.23
C LEU A 58 -1.47 5.74 48.51
N ARG A 59 -2.35 5.71 49.50
CA ARG A 59 -3.17 4.50 49.81
C ARG A 59 -4.04 4.10 48.62
N LYS A 60 -4.77 5.04 48.05
CA LYS A 60 -5.61 4.83 46.88
C LYS A 60 -4.81 4.31 45.70
N ALA A 61 -3.66 4.95 45.38
CA ALA A 61 -2.80 4.53 44.29
C ALA A 61 -2.19 3.13 44.49
N LEU A 62 -1.86 2.78 45.75
CA LEU A 62 -1.39 1.44 46.08
C LEU A 62 -2.50 0.38 45.95
N GLU A 63 -3.73 0.68 46.41
CA GLU A 63 -4.86 -0.24 46.27
C GLU A 63 -5.21 -0.49 44.79
N GLU A 64 -5.35 0.56 44.00
CA GLU A 64 -5.60 0.46 42.55
C GLU A 64 -4.51 -0.35 41.86
N TYR A 65 -3.24 -0.10 42.17
CA TYR A 65 -2.14 -0.85 41.56
C TYR A 65 -2.10 -2.31 42.02
N LYS A 66 -2.45 -2.61 43.28
CA LYS A 66 -2.56 -3.96 43.81
C LYS A 66 -3.68 -4.75 43.12
N GLU A 67 -4.83 -4.11 42.89
CA GLU A 67 -5.95 -4.70 42.14
C GLU A 67 -5.56 -5.00 40.69
N GLU A 68 -4.87 -4.07 40.03
CA GLU A 68 -4.35 -4.29 38.67
C GLU A 68 -3.36 -5.47 38.61
N LEU A 69 -2.45 -5.59 39.57
CA LEU A 69 -1.51 -6.70 39.66
C LEU A 69 -2.21 -8.04 39.91
N ASN A 70 -3.23 -8.05 40.78
CA ASN A 70 -3.98 -9.26 41.14
C ASN A 70 -4.95 -9.71 40.02
N SER A 71 -5.47 -8.76 39.23
CA SER A 71 -6.31 -9.03 38.07
C SER A 71 -5.50 -9.65 36.90
N GLY A 72 -4.17 -9.69 37.02
CA GLY A 72 -3.28 -10.20 35.98
C GLY A 72 -3.08 -9.25 34.81
N LEU A 73 -3.55 -8.02 34.93
CA LEU A 73 -3.43 -6.98 33.89
C LEU A 73 -2.02 -6.41 33.78
N VAL A 74 -1.14 -6.67 34.75
CA VAL A 74 0.26 -6.24 34.73
C VAL A 74 1.16 -7.47 34.70
N ARG A 75 1.61 -7.85 33.52
CA ARG A 75 2.70 -8.86 33.38
C ARG A 75 4.05 -8.12 33.49
N ASP A 76 5.07 -8.83 34.00
CA ASP A 76 6.45 -8.35 34.27
C ASP A 76 7.25 -7.93 32.98
N ASN A 77 6.57 -7.56 31.93
CA ASN A 77 7.16 -7.06 30.67
C ASN A 77 7.31 -5.52 30.63
N GLY A 78 7.12 -4.85 31.75
CA GLY A 78 7.17 -3.37 31.85
C GLY A 78 8.51 -2.73 31.51
N ASN A 79 9.58 -3.49 31.43
CA ASN A 79 10.90 -3.02 31.01
C ASN A 79 11.13 -3.09 29.50
N ARG A 80 10.24 -3.75 28.75
CA ARG A 80 10.39 -3.93 27.32
C ARG A 80 10.11 -2.61 26.57
N THR A 81 11.03 -2.22 25.68
CA THR A 81 10.84 -1.03 24.87
C THR A 81 9.85 -1.26 23.72
N VAL A 82 9.24 -0.20 23.23
CA VAL A 82 8.40 -0.22 22.02
C VAL A 82 9.19 -0.75 20.82
N ALA A 83 10.47 -0.37 20.72
CA ALA A 83 11.36 -0.81 19.66
C ALA A 83 11.60 -2.33 19.65
N GLU A 84 11.86 -2.91 20.83
CA GLU A 84 12.05 -4.37 20.99
C GLU A 84 10.76 -5.12 20.66
N TYR A 85 9.62 -4.65 21.18
CA TYR A 85 8.33 -5.28 20.90
C TYR A 85 7.96 -5.22 19.43
N ALA A 86 8.20 -4.06 18.77
CA ALA A 86 7.96 -3.91 17.34
C ALA A 86 8.82 -4.86 16.49
N LYS A 87 10.07 -5.10 16.89
CA LYS A 87 10.97 -6.07 16.23
C LYS A 87 10.41 -7.49 16.32
N ASP A 88 9.97 -7.89 17.50
CA ASP A 88 9.46 -9.26 17.72
C ASP A 88 8.11 -9.45 17.02
N PHE A 89 7.21 -8.46 17.10
CA PHE A 89 5.96 -8.44 16.34
C PHE A 89 6.20 -8.69 14.85
N HIS A 90 7.19 -8.01 14.25
CA HIS A 90 7.54 -8.19 12.86
C HIS A 90 8.14 -9.59 12.59
N SER A 91 9.05 -10.06 13.44
CA SER A 91 9.71 -11.37 13.27
C SER A 91 8.71 -12.54 13.29
N LEU A 92 7.68 -12.47 14.15
CA LEU A 92 6.63 -13.48 14.25
C LEU A 92 5.71 -13.53 13.03
N ARG A 93 5.74 -12.51 12.18
CA ARG A 93 4.89 -12.40 10.96
C ARG A 93 5.60 -12.92 9.71
N ILE A 94 6.81 -13.45 9.83
CA ILE A 94 7.51 -14.08 8.71
C ILE A 94 6.66 -15.26 8.19
N GLY A 95 6.48 -15.33 6.87
CA GLY A 95 5.63 -16.34 6.23
C GLY A 95 4.11 -16.08 6.27
N SER A 96 3.61 -15.21 7.17
CA SER A 96 2.19 -14.81 7.19
C SER A 96 1.87 -13.70 6.19
N LEU A 97 2.87 -12.97 5.73
CA LEU A 97 2.78 -11.90 4.75
C LEU A 97 3.49 -12.29 3.45
N SER A 98 3.06 -11.68 2.33
CA SER A 98 3.86 -11.80 1.11
C SER A 98 5.23 -11.12 1.31
N PRO A 99 6.31 -11.58 0.61
CA PRO A 99 7.66 -11.01 0.79
C PRO A 99 7.71 -9.49 0.66
N LEU A 100 6.99 -8.94 -0.30
CA LEU A 100 6.91 -7.49 -0.51
C LEU A 100 6.17 -6.77 0.64
N ALA A 101 5.08 -7.35 1.15
CA ALA A 101 4.35 -6.80 2.28
C ALA A 101 5.19 -6.85 3.56
N TYR A 102 5.93 -7.94 3.78
CA TYR A 102 6.86 -8.10 4.89
C TYR A 102 7.99 -7.07 4.82
N ALA A 103 8.63 -6.90 3.66
CA ALA A 103 9.67 -5.88 3.47
C ALA A 103 9.15 -4.46 3.68
N ARG A 104 7.94 -4.15 3.19
CA ARG A 104 7.30 -2.84 3.41
C ARG A 104 6.96 -2.61 4.88
N GLU A 105 6.48 -3.63 5.59
CA GLU A 105 6.27 -3.58 7.03
C GLU A 105 7.60 -3.30 7.75
N GLY A 106 8.70 -3.95 7.35
CA GLY A 106 10.04 -3.73 7.89
C GLY A 106 10.51 -2.28 7.84
N ASN A 107 10.15 -1.53 6.80
CA ASN A 107 10.45 -0.09 6.73
C ASN A 107 9.75 0.69 7.85
N TYR A 108 8.46 0.44 8.09
CA TYR A 108 7.75 1.09 9.20
C TYR A 108 8.29 0.66 10.56
N ILE A 109 8.65 -0.62 10.72
CA ILE A 109 9.29 -1.13 11.93
C ILE A 109 10.61 -0.41 12.18
N SER A 110 11.44 -0.21 11.15
CA SER A 110 12.70 0.56 11.25
C SER A 110 12.45 2.00 11.71
N HIS A 111 11.41 2.67 11.22
CA HIS A 111 11.02 4.00 11.69
C HIS A 111 10.62 3.96 13.17
N ILE A 112 9.78 3.01 13.57
CA ILE A 112 9.33 2.85 14.97
C ILE A 112 10.52 2.58 15.88
N GLN A 113 11.44 1.68 15.50
CA GLN A 113 12.64 1.38 16.27
C GLN A 113 13.53 2.61 16.50
N LYS A 114 13.69 3.46 15.49
CA LYS A 114 14.47 4.70 15.60
C LYS A 114 13.77 5.75 16.47
N MET A 115 12.46 5.89 16.33
CA MET A 115 11.68 6.93 17.00
C MET A 115 11.40 6.60 18.46
N PHE A 116 11.23 5.32 18.81
CA PHE A 116 10.82 4.84 20.13
C PHE A 116 11.89 3.93 20.79
N ALA A 117 13.16 4.09 20.44
CA ALA A 117 14.27 3.22 20.86
C ALA A 117 14.35 3.01 22.38
N HIS A 118 14.12 4.07 23.13
CA HIS A 118 14.30 4.09 24.60
C HIS A 118 12.98 4.20 25.37
N VAL A 119 11.84 4.19 24.66
CA VAL A 119 10.52 4.34 25.27
C VAL A 119 10.00 2.97 25.66
N ARG A 120 9.72 2.76 26.97
CA ARG A 120 9.13 1.52 27.45
C ARG A 120 7.64 1.45 27.08
N LEU A 121 7.15 0.25 26.81
CA LEU A 121 5.74 0.03 26.48
C LEU A 121 4.79 0.55 27.57
N ALA A 122 5.13 0.30 28.83
CA ALA A 122 4.31 0.69 29.97
C ALA A 122 4.27 2.20 30.22
N ASP A 123 5.30 2.93 29.77
CA ASP A 123 5.45 4.37 30.03
C ASP A 123 5.02 5.23 28.84
N LEU A 124 4.63 4.61 27.72
CA LEU A 124 4.25 5.36 26.52
C LEU A 124 2.88 6.03 26.68
N HIS A 125 2.86 7.36 26.66
CA HIS A 125 1.66 8.17 26.69
C HIS A 125 1.32 8.81 25.33
N PRO A 126 0.06 9.19 25.09
CA PRO A 126 -0.33 9.86 23.84
C PRO A 126 0.45 11.14 23.53
N ASP A 127 0.86 11.88 24.57
CA ASP A 127 1.63 13.12 24.40
C ASP A 127 3.05 12.84 23.93
N ASP A 128 3.68 11.76 24.42
CA ASP A 128 5.00 11.33 23.95
C ASP A 128 4.97 11.06 22.45
N ILE A 129 3.91 10.36 21.99
CA ILE A 129 3.71 10.08 20.56
C ILE A 129 3.59 11.37 19.75
N ARG A 130 2.84 12.38 20.24
CA ARG A 130 2.70 13.68 19.56
C ARG A 130 4.03 14.41 19.47
N HIS A 131 4.81 14.44 20.56
CA HIS A 131 6.14 15.07 20.58
C HIS A 131 7.13 14.38 19.64
N ILE A 132 7.20 13.06 19.69
CA ILE A 132 8.06 12.26 18.81
C ILE A 132 7.70 12.50 17.34
N TYR A 133 6.42 12.60 17.00
CA TYR A 133 5.97 12.89 15.63
C TYR A 133 6.30 14.32 15.20
N ALA A 134 6.20 15.29 16.10
CA ALA A 134 6.62 16.65 15.82
C ALA A 134 8.13 16.72 15.49
N ASP A 135 8.94 15.98 16.21
CA ASP A 135 10.39 15.92 15.97
C ASP A 135 10.73 15.14 14.68
N ALA A 136 9.96 14.08 14.35
CA ALA A 136 10.12 13.38 13.09
C ALA A 136 9.84 14.29 11.87
N ARG A 137 8.82 15.15 11.95
CA ARG A 137 8.53 16.18 10.93
C ARG A 137 9.69 17.17 10.78
N LYS A 138 10.23 17.69 11.87
CA LYS A 138 11.39 18.58 11.86
C LYS A 138 12.61 17.93 11.19
N LYS A 139 12.76 16.62 11.31
CA LYS A 139 13.82 15.82 10.66
C LYS A 139 13.50 15.46 9.21
N GLY A 140 12.40 15.96 8.63
CA GLY A 140 12.05 15.80 7.23
C GLY A 140 11.23 14.56 6.88
N MET A 141 10.65 13.85 7.87
CA MET A 141 9.73 12.75 7.57
C MET A 141 8.44 13.28 6.94
N SER A 142 8.04 12.71 5.82
CA SER A 142 6.81 13.10 5.12
C SER A 142 5.55 12.69 5.89
N GLU A 143 4.43 13.43 5.69
CA GLU A 143 3.14 13.09 6.33
C GLU A 143 2.64 11.70 5.93
N ALA A 144 2.92 11.25 4.70
CA ALA A 144 2.54 9.92 4.24
C ALA A 144 3.32 8.81 4.97
N GLU A 145 4.63 8.99 5.18
CA GLU A 145 5.47 8.05 5.95
C GLU A 145 5.08 8.04 7.42
N LEU A 146 4.83 9.23 7.99
CA LEU A 146 4.40 9.37 9.37
C LEU A 146 3.05 8.70 9.61
N HIS A 147 2.09 8.90 8.69
CA HIS A 147 0.77 8.26 8.77
C HIS A 147 0.89 6.73 8.66
N GLY A 148 1.70 6.22 7.72
CA GLY A 148 1.95 4.78 7.59
C GLY A 148 2.61 4.19 8.84
N THR A 149 3.57 4.90 9.42
CA THR A 149 4.24 4.53 10.68
C THR A 149 3.26 4.52 11.85
N HIS A 150 2.38 5.53 11.94
CA HIS A 150 1.35 5.60 12.98
C HIS A 150 0.34 4.43 12.90
N VAL A 151 -0.14 4.11 11.70
CA VAL A 151 -1.04 2.97 11.48
C VAL A 151 -0.37 1.67 11.94
N LYS A 152 0.92 1.50 11.64
CA LYS A 152 1.69 0.33 12.08
C LYS A 152 1.92 0.32 13.58
N LEU A 153 2.32 1.43 14.17
CA LEU A 153 2.50 1.56 15.63
C LEU A 153 1.20 1.25 16.37
N ARG A 154 0.07 1.78 15.89
CA ARG A 154 -1.25 1.49 16.46
C ARG A 154 -1.58 0.00 16.42
N GLN A 155 -1.23 -0.70 15.34
CA GLN A 155 -1.43 -2.15 15.22
C GLN A 155 -0.56 -2.92 16.22
N ILE A 156 0.71 -2.55 16.37
CA ILE A 156 1.66 -3.17 17.31
C ILE A 156 1.21 -2.97 18.76
N LEU A 157 0.78 -1.74 19.08
CA LEU A 157 0.31 -1.44 20.44
C LEU A 157 -1.06 -2.06 20.73
N GLN A 158 -1.89 -2.30 19.71
CA GLN A 158 -3.10 -3.10 19.88
C GLN A 158 -2.78 -4.57 20.18
N ASP A 159 -1.84 -5.14 19.46
CA ASP A 159 -1.33 -6.49 19.76
C ASP A 159 -0.75 -6.56 21.19
N ALA A 160 -0.08 -5.52 21.66
CA ALA A 160 0.38 -5.44 23.05
C ALA A 160 -0.78 -5.36 24.07
N VAL A 161 -1.90 -4.72 23.72
CA VAL A 161 -3.13 -4.75 24.53
C VAL A 161 -3.74 -6.16 24.54
N ASP A 162 -3.87 -6.78 23.36
CA ASP A 162 -4.46 -8.10 23.20
C ASP A 162 -3.62 -9.20 23.92
N ASN A 163 -2.30 -8.98 24.03
CA ASN A 163 -1.38 -9.80 24.82
C ASN A 163 -1.29 -9.37 26.31
N GLU A 164 -2.15 -8.48 26.77
CA GLU A 164 -2.21 -8.01 28.16
C GLU A 164 -0.89 -7.35 28.67
N LEU A 165 -0.07 -6.78 27.79
CA LEU A 165 1.17 -6.08 28.14
C LEU A 165 0.95 -4.64 28.53
N ILE A 166 -0.08 -4.01 27.98
CA ILE A 166 -0.54 -2.67 28.31
C ILE A 166 -2.07 -2.65 28.37
N LEU A 167 -2.64 -1.79 29.21
CA LEU A 167 -4.09 -1.74 29.46
C LEU A 167 -4.88 -1.12 28.31
N ARG A 168 -4.29 -0.17 27.61
CA ARG A 168 -4.93 0.59 26.52
C ARG A 168 -3.91 1.00 25.49
N ASN A 169 -4.37 1.18 24.28
CA ASN A 169 -3.54 1.61 23.18
C ASN A 169 -3.38 3.13 23.17
N PRO A 170 -2.17 3.67 23.46
CA PRO A 170 -1.95 5.11 23.52
C PRO A 170 -2.00 5.83 22.17
N CYS A 171 -1.99 5.09 21.04
CA CYS A 171 -2.21 5.66 19.71
C CYS A 171 -3.68 6.04 19.45
N THR A 172 -4.64 5.46 20.17
CA THR A 172 -6.07 5.66 19.89
C THR A 172 -6.50 7.14 19.93
N PRO A 173 -6.09 7.97 20.92
CA PRO A 173 -6.46 9.37 20.95
C PRO A 173 -5.57 10.26 20.04
N VAL A 174 -4.52 9.72 19.42
CA VAL A 174 -3.63 10.49 18.56
C VAL A 174 -4.19 10.50 17.14
N LYS A 175 -4.68 11.66 16.70
CA LYS A 175 -5.18 11.85 15.33
C LYS A 175 -4.12 12.54 14.49
N LEU A 176 -3.81 11.97 13.33
CA LEU A 176 -2.98 12.60 12.32
C LEU A 176 -3.84 13.13 11.18
N PRO A 177 -3.45 14.25 10.54
CA PRO A 177 -4.09 14.69 9.32
C PRO A 177 -3.96 13.60 8.26
N LYS A 178 -5.01 13.43 7.47
CA LYS A 178 -4.93 12.50 6.31
C LYS A 178 -3.89 13.07 5.34
N PRO A 179 -2.96 12.23 4.85
CA PRO A 179 -2.01 12.69 3.84
C PRO A 179 -2.79 13.15 2.61
N THR A 180 -2.50 14.35 2.15
CA THR A 180 -3.00 14.84 0.87
C THR A 180 -2.24 14.11 -0.24
N TYR A 181 -2.92 13.21 -0.93
CA TYR A 181 -2.41 12.62 -2.15
C TYR A 181 -2.74 13.57 -3.30
N ARG A 182 -1.78 13.84 -4.17
CA ARG A 182 -2.12 14.51 -5.45
C ARG A 182 -3.13 13.61 -6.17
N GLU A 183 -4.30 14.13 -6.42
CA GLU A 183 -5.28 13.46 -7.26
C GLU A 183 -4.65 13.22 -8.63
N ARG A 184 -4.75 12.01 -9.10
CA ARG A 184 -4.27 11.64 -10.42
C ARG A 184 -5.41 11.94 -11.38
N THR A 185 -5.33 13.08 -12.06
CA THR A 185 -6.31 13.48 -13.05
C THR A 185 -6.33 12.45 -14.19
N PRO A 186 -7.47 11.83 -14.50
CA PRO A 186 -7.62 11.00 -15.68
C PRO A 186 -7.47 11.86 -16.94
N LEU A 187 -7.08 11.25 -18.05
CA LEU A 187 -7.07 11.93 -19.34
C LEU A 187 -8.50 12.25 -19.77
N THR A 188 -8.70 13.41 -20.37
CA THR A 188 -9.92 13.72 -21.13
C THR A 188 -10.04 12.81 -22.36
N ALA A 189 -11.20 12.81 -23.04
CA ALA A 189 -11.39 12.02 -24.27
C ALA A 189 -10.38 12.42 -25.37
N ASP A 190 -10.15 13.72 -25.55
CA ASP A 190 -9.20 14.25 -26.53
C ASP A 190 -7.75 13.89 -26.18
N GLU A 191 -7.38 14.01 -24.90
CA GLU A 191 -6.06 13.61 -24.44
C GLU A 191 -5.83 12.09 -24.56
N ALA A 192 -6.85 11.28 -24.29
CA ALA A 192 -6.78 9.82 -24.46
C ALA A 192 -6.67 9.44 -25.94
N SER A 193 -7.38 10.13 -26.82
CA SER A 193 -7.27 9.95 -28.28
C SER A 193 -5.87 10.33 -28.77
N ARG A 194 -5.33 11.48 -28.33
CA ARG A 194 -3.97 11.91 -28.65
C ARG A 194 -2.93 10.92 -28.10
N PHE A 195 -3.11 10.43 -26.87
CA PHE A 195 -2.24 9.42 -26.27
C PHE A 195 -2.23 8.13 -27.08
N LEU A 196 -3.41 7.68 -27.53
CA LEU A 196 -3.56 6.50 -28.38
C LEU A 196 -2.85 6.69 -29.73
N SER A 197 -3.00 7.86 -30.37
CA SER A 197 -2.31 8.18 -31.62
C SER A 197 -0.80 8.13 -31.46
N CYS A 198 -0.24 8.78 -30.42
CA CYS A 198 1.19 8.71 -30.13
C CYS A 198 1.67 7.26 -29.91
N LEU A 199 0.83 6.43 -29.26
CA LEU A 199 1.16 5.03 -29.00
C LEU A 199 1.14 4.18 -30.27
N MET A 200 0.25 4.49 -31.21
CA MET A 200 0.18 3.83 -32.53
C MET A 200 1.36 4.20 -33.44
N ASP A 201 1.97 5.36 -33.23
CA ASP A 201 3.18 5.80 -33.95
C ASP A 201 4.46 5.15 -33.40
N GLU A 202 4.40 4.52 -32.22
CA GLU A 202 5.53 3.77 -31.66
C GLU A 202 5.76 2.46 -32.44
N PRO A 203 7.02 2.03 -32.58
CA PRO A 203 7.31 0.70 -33.09
C PRO A 203 6.58 -0.40 -32.29
N LEU A 204 6.04 -1.36 -33.02
CA LEU A 204 5.34 -2.51 -32.42
C LEU A 204 6.28 -3.23 -31.45
N SER A 205 5.91 -3.26 -30.17
CA SER A 205 6.74 -3.80 -29.11
C SER A 205 5.91 -4.26 -27.92
N ALA A 206 6.48 -5.10 -27.09
CA ALA A 206 5.82 -5.54 -25.84
C ALA A 206 5.43 -4.37 -24.93
N LYS A 207 6.21 -3.28 -24.88
CA LYS A 207 5.93 -2.12 -24.04
C LYS A 207 4.76 -1.28 -24.57
N ALA A 208 4.74 -1.05 -25.89
CA ALA A 208 3.62 -0.39 -26.55
C ALA A 208 2.34 -1.23 -26.41
N THR A 209 2.44 -2.55 -26.64
CA THR A 209 1.32 -3.51 -26.46
C THR A 209 0.80 -3.51 -25.02
N GLY A 210 1.70 -3.53 -24.03
CA GLY A 210 1.30 -3.44 -22.62
C GLY A 210 0.57 -2.15 -22.29
N THR A 211 1.02 -1.02 -22.85
CA THR A 211 0.37 0.28 -22.67
C THR A 211 -1.01 0.32 -23.34
N MET A 212 -1.13 -0.26 -24.53
CA MET A 212 -2.39 -0.43 -25.24
C MET A 212 -3.41 -1.22 -24.40
N LEU A 213 -2.97 -2.34 -23.82
CA LEU A 213 -3.80 -3.18 -22.93
C LEU A 213 -4.21 -2.43 -21.64
N LEU A 214 -3.32 -1.64 -21.05
CA LEU A 214 -3.64 -0.81 -19.87
C LEU A 214 -4.71 0.22 -20.21
N LEU A 215 -4.61 0.92 -21.35
CA LEU A 215 -5.55 1.95 -21.75
C LEU A 215 -6.91 1.35 -22.15
N GLN A 216 -6.93 0.36 -23.03
CA GLN A 216 -8.16 -0.13 -23.61
C GLN A 216 -8.89 -1.20 -22.77
N CYS A 217 -8.18 -1.96 -21.94
CA CYS A 217 -8.78 -2.96 -21.06
C CYS A 217 -8.82 -2.55 -19.58
N GLY A 218 -8.19 -1.44 -19.19
CA GLY A 218 -8.15 -0.98 -17.81
C GLY A 218 -7.46 -1.96 -16.86
N LEU A 219 -6.50 -2.71 -17.34
CA LEU A 219 -5.77 -3.69 -16.53
C LEU A 219 -4.91 -3.03 -15.45
N ARG A 220 -4.70 -3.74 -14.35
CA ARG A 220 -3.61 -3.40 -13.44
C ARG A 220 -2.28 -3.81 -14.08
N ARG A 221 -1.19 -3.08 -13.78
CA ARG A 221 0.14 -3.40 -14.33
C ARG A 221 0.53 -4.88 -14.13
N GLY A 222 0.28 -5.42 -12.94
CA GLY A 222 0.57 -6.82 -12.65
C GLY A 222 -0.30 -7.80 -13.43
N GLU A 223 -1.56 -7.47 -13.71
CA GLU A 223 -2.45 -8.25 -14.58
C GLU A 223 -1.92 -8.26 -16.00
N MET A 224 -1.59 -7.10 -16.55
CA MET A 224 -1.01 -6.95 -17.89
C MET A 224 0.29 -7.75 -18.05
N LEU A 225 1.22 -7.67 -17.09
CA LEU A 225 2.47 -8.43 -17.09
C LEU A 225 2.25 -9.95 -16.92
N GLY A 226 1.11 -10.36 -16.36
CA GLY A 226 0.77 -11.77 -16.16
C GLY A 226 0.07 -12.42 -17.35
N LEU A 227 -0.34 -11.65 -18.38
CA LEU A 227 -1.07 -12.19 -19.53
C LEU A 227 -0.19 -13.07 -20.42
N THR A 228 -0.79 -14.14 -20.90
CA THR A 228 -0.24 -15.02 -21.93
C THR A 228 -1.22 -15.11 -23.11
N TRP A 229 -0.79 -15.65 -24.24
CA TRP A 229 -1.67 -15.79 -25.42
C TRP A 229 -2.87 -16.67 -25.16
N GLY A 230 -2.80 -17.64 -24.27
CA GLY A 230 -3.96 -18.45 -23.85
C GLY A 230 -5.01 -17.68 -23.03
N ASP A 231 -4.72 -16.47 -22.57
CA ASP A 231 -5.69 -15.60 -21.90
C ASP A 231 -6.49 -14.73 -22.88
N ILE A 232 -6.16 -14.75 -24.19
CA ILE A 232 -6.82 -13.94 -25.22
C ILE A 232 -7.41 -14.83 -26.30
N ASP A 233 -8.71 -14.71 -26.51
CA ASP A 233 -9.38 -15.25 -27.69
C ASP A 233 -9.61 -14.11 -28.69
N LEU A 234 -8.80 -14.10 -29.76
CA LEU A 234 -8.87 -13.08 -30.80
C LEU A 234 -10.12 -13.27 -31.67
N GLY A 235 -10.63 -14.51 -31.81
CA GLY A 235 -11.83 -14.82 -32.58
C GLY A 235 -13.09 -14.34 -31.85
N GLN A 236 -13.21 -14.65 -30.58
CA GLN A 236 -14.32 -14.20 -29.73
C GLN A 236 -14.09 -12.76 -29.20
N ARG A 237 -12.94 -12.19 -29.46
CA ARG A 237 -12.55 -10.85 -29.00
C ARG A 237 -12.72 -10.69 -27.48
N THR A 238 -12.17 -11.63 -26.73
CA THR A 238 -12.20 -11.63 -25.26
C THR A 238 -10.81 -11.77 -24.66
N LEU A 239 -10.64 -11.19 -23.46
CA LEU A 239 -9.43 -11.26 -22.66
C LEU A 239 -9.81 -11.70 -21.25
N SER A 240 -9.19 -12.76 -20.75
CA SER A 240 -9.42 -13.31 -19.43
C SER A 240 -8.31 -12.93 -18.45
N VAL A 241 -8.68 -12.31 -17.32
CA VAL A 241 -7.76 -11.95 -16.24
C VAL A 241 -7.89 -12.99 -15.14
N SER A 242 -6.93 -13.90 -15.06
CA SER A 242 -6.91 -14.99 -14.07
C SER A 242 -5.67 -14.98 -13.16
N LYS A 243 -4.65 -14.21 -13.53
CA LYS A 243 -3.33 -14.18 -12.89
C LYS A 243 -2.71 -12.78 -12.93
N GLN A 244 -1.71 -12.56 -12.09
CA GLN A 244 -0.93 -11.33 -12.06
C GLN A 244 0.55 -11.63 -11.82
N PHE A 245 1.42 -10.88 -12.45
CA PHE A 245 2.85 -10.92 -12.20
C PHE A 245 3.21 -9.86 -11.16
N THR A 246 3.81 -10.28 -10.06
CA THR A 246 4.10 -9.41 -8.90
C THR A 246 5.55 -8.92 -8.93
N ASN A 247 5.86 -7.88 -8.14
CA ASN A 247 7.19 -7.26 -8.12
C ASN A 247 8.30 -8.21 -7.61
N ASP A 248 7.94 -9.27 -6.88
CA ASP A 248 8.83 -10.36 -6.49
C ASP A 248 9.05 -11.40 -7.62
N LYS A 249 8.68 -11.02 -8.85
CA LYS A 249 8.84 -11.82 -10.07
C LYS A 249 8.12 -13.17 -10.03
N THR A 250 7.03 -13.26 -9.28
CA THR A 250 6.20 -14.46 -9.20
C THR A 250 4.83 -14.23 -9.87
N LEU A 251 4.35 -15.29 -10.55
CA LEU A 251 3.00 -15.34 -11.09
C LEU A 251 2.06 -15.86 -10.01
N ARG A 252 1.02 -15.09 -9.68
CA ARG A 252 0.06 -15.42 -8.62
C ARG A 252 -1.38 -15.19 -9.08
N PRO A 253 -2.36 -15.89 -8.50
CA PRO A 253 -3.76 -15.52 -8.71
C PRO A 253 -4.02 -14.10 -8.19
N PRO A 254 -5.04 -13.41 -8.71
CA PRO A 254 -5.44 -12.10 -8.20
C PRO A 254 -5.86 -12.17 -6.73
N LYS A 255 -5.71 -11.05 -6.00
CA LYS A 255 -5.99 -10.97 -4.55
C LYS A 255 -7.45 -11.26 -4.16
N SER A 256 -8.40 -11.03 -5.05
CA SER A 256 -9.83 -11.26 -4.80
C SER A 256 -10.47 -12.07 -5.93
N LYS A 257 -11.54 -12.80 -5.60
CA LYS A 257 -12.35 -13.54 -6.60
C LYS A 257 -12.91 -12.60 -7.68
N MET A 258 -13.33 -11.39 -7.33
CA MET A 258 -13.85 -10.39 -8.26
C MET A 258 -12.81 -9.85 -9.26
N SER A 259 -11.53 -10.03 -8.98
CA SER A 259 -10.45 -9.65 -9.90
C SER A 259 -10.32 -10.65 -11.06
N ARG A 260 -10.87 -11.88 -10.95
CA ARG A 260 -10.99 -12.81 -12.07
C ARG A 260 -12.18 -12.39 -12.92
N ARG A 261 -11.92 -12.09 -14.18
CA ARG A 261 -12.95 -11.59 -15.09
C ARG A 261 -12.56 -11.81 -16.53
N THR A 262 -13.55 -11.87 -17.41
CA THR A 262 -13.36 -11.82 -18.86
C THR A 262 -13.87 -10.49 -19.38
N ILE A 263 -13.08 -9.83 -20.23
CA ILE A 263 -13.32 -8.51 -20.77
C ILE A 263 -13.46 -8.63 -22.28
N ALA A 264 -14.49 -8.02 -22.86
CA ALA A 264 -14.58 -7.87 -24.32
C ALA A 264 -13.54 -6.83 -24.80
N ILE A 265 -12.89 -7.11 -25.90
CA ILE A 265 -11.98 -6.21 -26.61
C ILE A 265 -12.58 -5.79 -27.95
N ASN A 266 -12.28 -4.57 -28.39
CA ASN A 266 -12.76 -4.04 -29.66
C ASN A 266 -11.91 -4.56 -30.85
N ASP A 267 -12.43 -4.38 -32.07
CA ASP A 267 -11.78 -4.83 -33.29
C ASP A 267 -10.38 -4.23 -33.51
N SER A 268 -10.23 -2.95 -33.18
CA SER A 268 -8.95 -2.25 -33.31
C SER A 268 -7.87 -2.87 -32.43
N LEU A 269 -8.20 -3.18 -31.16
CA LEU A 269 -7.27 -3.85 -30.25
C LEU A 269 -6.98 -5.28 -30.69
N ALA A 270 -8.00 -6.02 -31.14
CA ALA A 270 -7.81 -7.39 -31.63
C ALA A 270 -6.87 -7.42 -32.86
N CYS A 271 -7.06 -6.50 -33.80
CA CYS A 271 -6.16 -6.33 -34.96
C CYS A 271 -4.73 -5.98 -34.54
N TYR A 272 -4.57 -5.04 -33.59
CA TYR A 272 -3.26 -4.68 -33.06
C TYR A 272 -2.56 -5.87 -32.38
N LEU A 273 -3.27 -6.62 -31.55
CA LEU A 273 -2.75 -7.82 -30.89
C LEU A 273 -2.38 -8.92 -31.86
N SER A 274 -3.16 -9.10 -32.95
CA SER A 274 -2.82 -10.04 -34.02
C SER A 274 -1.49 -9.68 -34.69
N LYS A 275 -1.27 -8.42 -35.01
CA LYS A 275 0.02 -7.93 -35.55
C LYS A 275 1.17 -8.17 -34.56
N TRP A 276 0.94 -7.86 -33.28
CA TRP A 276 1.94 -8.11 -32.25
C TRP A 276 2.27 -9.60 -32.08
N LYS A 277 1.26 -10.47 -32.17
CA LYS A 277 1.47 -11.93 -32.10
C LYS A 277 2.40 -12.42 -33.21
N LEU A 278 2.24 -11.93 -34.42
CA LEU A 278 3.10 -12.25 -35.54
C LEU A 278 4.53 -11.72 -35.38
N GLU A 279 4.66 -10.45 -34.97
CA GLU A 279 5.97 -9.83 -34.73
C GLU A 279 6.72 -10.54 -33.58
N GLN A 280 6.05 -10.85 -32.48
CA GLN A 280 6.65 -11.58 -31.38
C GLN A 280 7.09 -12.98 -31.79
N ARG A 281 6.29 -13.68 -32.61
CA ARG A 281 6.67 -14.99 -33.17
C ARG A 281 7.96 -14.86 -33.99
N ALA A 282 8.05 -13.85 -34.85
CA ALA A 282 9.26 -13.62 -35.64
C ALA A 282 10.48 -13.31 -34.76
N GLN A 283 10.28 -12.59 -33.66
CA GLN A 283 11.35 -12.32 -32.68
C GLN A 283 11.77 -13.61 -31.95
N LEU A 284 10.85 -14.46 -31.52
CA LEU A 284 11.14 -15.72 -30.83
C LEU A 284 11.85 -16.73 -31.73
N ASN A 285 11.44 -16.83 -33.00
CA ASN A 285 12.06 -17.74 -33.99
C ASN A 285 13.56 -17.45 -34.21
N ARG A 286 14.01 -16.20 -34.00
CA ARG A 286 15.45 -15.85 -34.06
C ARG A 286 16.28 -16.55 -32.98
N TYR A 287 15.61 -17.01 -31.91
CA TYR A 287 16.21 -17.71 -30.78
C TYR A 287 15.75 -19.17 -30.71
N THR A 288 15.20 -19.71 -31.79
CA THR A 288 14.66 -21.09 -31.85
C THR A 288 13.62 -21.39 -30.79
N LEU A 289 12.82 -20.37 -30.43
CA LEU A 289 11.73 -20.50 -29.46
C LEU A 289 10.37 -20.47 -30.15
N ASP A 290 9.50 -21.40 -29.79
CA ASP A 290 8.12 -21.44 -30.26
C ASP A 290 7.22 -20.50 -29.43
N GLN A 291 6.22 -19.94 -30.12
CA GLN A 291 5.16 -19.17 -29.50
C GLN A 291 3.94 -20.10 -29.27
N ASP A 292 3.55 -20.23 -28.01
CA ASP A 292 2.40 -21.04 -27.56
C ASP A 292 1.44 -20.23 -26.66
N ASP A 293 0.40 -20.88 -26.16
CA ASP A 293 -0.58 -20.28 -25.26
C ASP A 293 0.01 -19.85 -23.90
N LYS A 294 1.15 -20.39 -23.49
CA LYS A 294 1.85 -20.01 -22.26
C LYS A 294 2.81 -18.85 -22.47
N THR A 295 3.07 -18.50 -23.71
CA THR A 295 3.98 -17.41 -24.06
C THR A 295 3.45 -16.07 -23.52
N PRO A 296 4.21 -15.34 -22.67
CA PRO A 296 3.80 -14.03 -22.17
C PRO A 296 3.63 -13.03 -23.32
N ILE A 297 2.58 -12.22 -23.26
CA ILE A 297 2.30 -11.18 -24.28
C ILE A 297 3.26 -10.00 -24.12
N VAL A 298 3.56 -9.61 -22.88
CA VAL A 298 4.31 -8.40 -22.56
C VAL A 298 5.56 -8.71 -21.73
N ASN A 299 5.46 -9.61 -20.75
CA ASN A 299 6.57 -9.93 -19.86
C ASN A 299 7.74 -10.58 -20.62
N GLY A 300 8.96 -10.39 -20.10
CA GLY A 300 10.17 -10.92 -20.71
C GLY A 300 10.27 -12.45 -20.65
N ILE A 301 10.75 -13.02 -21.71
CA ILE A 301 11.06 -14.45 -21.82
C ILE A 301 12.57 -14.60 -21.63
N LYS A 302 12.98 -15.39 -20.65
CA LYS A 302 14.39 -15.69 -20.44
C LYS A 302 14.82 -16.85 -21.31
N VAL A 303 15.90 -16.65 -22.05
CA VAL A 303 16.56 -17.70 -22.84
C VAL A 303 17.91 -17.98 -22.18
N VAL A 304 18.21 -19.24 -21.97
CA VAL A 304 19.55 -19.69 -21.57
C VAL A 304 20.26 -20.11 -22.86
N THR A 305 21.26 -19.35 -23.29
CA THR A 305 22.15 -19.77 -24.35
C THR A 305 23.30 -20.59 -23.73
N ILE A 306 23.48 -21.82 -24.23
CA ILE A 306 24.41 -22.79 -23.65
C ILE A 306 25.89 -22.38 -23.88
N GLU A 307 26.18 -21.46 -24.81
CA GLU A 307 27.54 -21.12 -25.22
C GLU A 307 28.26 -20.10 -24.32
N ASP A 308 27.51 -19.28 -23.52
CA ASP A 308 28.17 -18.15 -22.82
C ASP A 308 27.77 -17.94 -21.36
N ASP A 309 27.02 -18.81 -20.70
CA ASP A 309 26.45 -18.59 -19.37
C ASP A 309 25.63 -17.27 -19.26
N ILE A 310 25.29 -16.64 -20.37
CA ILE A 310 24.60 -15.35 -20.44
C ILE A 310 23.09 -15.61 -20.60
N TYR A 311 22.33 -15.24 -19.59
CA TYR A 311 20.87 -15.17 -19.67
C TYR A 311 20.44 -14.01 -20.59
N ALA A 312 20.20 -14.25 -21.85
CA ALA A 312 19.57 -13.29 -22.73
C ALA A 312 18.05 -13.25 -22.42
N THR A 313 17.51 -12.08 -22.17
CA THR A 313 16.07 -11.91 -22.07
C THR A 313 15.54 -11.48 -23.45
N VAL A 314 14.91 -12.39 -24.15
CA VAL A 314 14.15 -12.09 -25.37
C VAL A 314 12.93 -11.31 -24.93
N VAL A 315 12.73 -10.11 -25.42
CA VAL A 315 11.71 -9.20 -24.94
C VAL A 315 11.96 -8.83 -23.45
N ASN A 316 12.88 -7.89 -23.23
CA ASN A 316 13.27 -7.47 -21.88
C ASN A 316 12.24 -6.50 -21.28
N VAL A 317 11.10 -7.02 -20.83
CA VAL A 317 10.07 -6.23 -20.14
C VAL A 317 9.82 -6.85 -18.76
N ASP A 318 10.42 -6.26 -17.74
CA ASP A 318 9.98 -6.39 -16.36
C ASP A 318 9.21 -5.14 -15.94
N GLY A 319 8.60 -5.15 -14.75
CA GLY A 319 7.83 -4.01 -14.27
C GLY A 319 8.66 -2.71 -14.18
N HIS A 320 9.96 -2.78 -13.87
CA HIS A 320 10.84 -1.62 -13.80
C HIS A 320 11.18 -1.05 -15.17
N ASN A 321 11.50 -1.92 -16.11
CA ASN A 321 11.79 -1.53 -17.49
C ASN A 321 10.56 -0.97 -18.19
N PHE A 322 9.38 -1.52 -17.90
CA PHE A 322 8.12 -1.01 -18.38
C PHE A 322 7.84 0.39 -17.84
N ASP A 323 7.91 0.58 -16.51
CA ASP A 323 7.63 1.89 -15.88
C ASP A 323 8.60 2.98 -16.34
N ARG A 324 9.86 2.63 -16.58
CA ARG A 324 10.87 3.56 -17.11
C ARG A 324 10.53 3.97 -18.54
N TRP A 325 10.27 3.00 -19.41
CA TRP A 325 9.91 3.29 -20.80
C TRP A 325 8.60 4.11 -20.86
N PHE A 326 7.62 3.76 -20.04
CA PHE A 326 6.35 4.48 -19.99
C PHE A 326 6.53 5.96 -19.60
N ARG A 327 7.40 6.26 -18.64
CA ARG A 327 7.72 7.64 -18.27
C ARG A 327 8.44 8.37 -19.40
N ASP A 328 9.45 7.75 -20.00
CA ASP A 328 10.17 8.32 -21.15
C ASP A 328 9.18 8.60 -22.28
N PHE A 329 8.32 7.66 -22.64
CA PHE A 329 7.24 7.84 -23.65
C PHE A 329 6.30 8.99 -23.28
N CYS A 330 5.86 9.10 -22.04
CA CYS A 330 5.01 10.20 -21.60
C CYS A 330 5.69 11.56 -21.71
N VAL A 331 6.97 11.65 -21.37
CA VAL A 331 7.73 12.90 -21.47
C VAL A 331 7.93 13.29 -22.94
N ASP A 332 8.32 12.34 -23.79
CA ASP A 332 8.54 12.56 -25.22
C ASP A 332 7.29 13.02 -25.97
N ASN A 333 6.10 12.66 -25.46
CA ASN A 333 4.80 12.99 -26.07
C ASN A 333 3.98 14.02 -25.27
N GLY A 334 4.59 14.69 -24.28
CA GLY A 334 3.94 15.80 -23.56
C GLY A 334 2.89 15.39 -22.54
N PHE A 335 2.94 14.13 -22.02
CA PHE A 335 2.10 13.62 -20.93
C PHE A 335 2.83 13.57 -19.58
N GLY A 336 4.02 14.14 -19.52
CA GLY A 336 4.83 14.21 -18.31
C GLY A 336 6.08 15.06 -18.49
N SER A 337 6.81 15.24 -17.39
CA SER A 337 8.08 15.97 -17.36
C SER A 337 9.04 15.39 -16.34
N TYR A 338 10.34 15.65 -16.52
CA TYR A 338 11.38 15.41 -15.53
C TYR A 338 11.84 16.72 -14.91
N ASN A 339 11.99 16.79 -13.59
CA ASN A 339 12.54 17.97 -12.92
C ASN A 339 14.01 18.17 -13.26
N ASN A 340 14.78 17.06 -13.33
CA ASN A 340 16.19 17.08 -13.71
C ASN A 340 16.42 16.14 -14.89
N ILE A 341 16.84 16.69 -16.03
CA ILE A 341 17.22 15.89 -17.21
C ILE A 341 18.67 15.45 -17.03
N THR A 342 18.87 14.13 -16.98
CA THR A 342 20.21 13.52 -16.81
C THR A 342 20.83 13.07 -18.12
N ARG A 343 20.02 12.84 -19.18
CA ARG A 343 20.49 12.37 -20.48
C ARG A 343 19.54 12.82 -21.59
N ARG A 344 20.14 13.30 -22.71
CA ARG A 344 19.44 13.48 -24.00
C ARG A 344 20.05 12.51 -25.01
N PHE A 345 19.24 11.88 -25.83
CA PHE A 345 19.71 10.95 -26.86
C PHE A 345 18.73 10.89 -28.03
N ARG A 346 19.23 10.52 -29.19
CA ARG A 346 18.39 10.30 -30.38
C ARG A 346 18.13 8.80 -30.58
N ARG A 347 16.89 8.47 -30.89
CA ARG A 347 16.44 7.12 -31.24
C ARG A 347 15.39 7.25 -32.34
N ASN A 348 15.53 6.48 -33.43
CA ASN A 348 14.63 6.51 -34.59
C ASN A 348 14.36 7.93 -35.12
N GLY A 349 15.40 8.78 -35.16
CA GLY A 349 15.28 10.16 -35.64
C GLY A 349 14.66 11.15 -34.66
N LYS A 350 14.03 10.72 -33.57
CA LYS A 350 13.42 11.56 -32.55
C LYS A 350 14.37 11.81 -31.39
N GLU A 351 14.30 13.00 -30.78
CA GLU A 351 15.02 13.33 -29.56
C GLU A 351 14.24 12.79 -28.35
N HIS A 352 14.95 12.14 -27.44
CA HIS A 352 14.40 11.56 -26.22
C HIS A 352 15.16 12.10 -25.01
N VAL A 353 14.46 12.21 -23.88
CA VAL A 353 15.04 12.67 -22.62
C VAL A 353 14.85 11.64 -21.51
N ARG A 354 15.85 11.56 -20.62
CA ARG A 354 15.74 10.85 -19.34
C ARG A 354 16.09 11.78 -18.20
N GLY A 355 15.49 11.52 -17.05
CA GLY A 355 15.73 12.35 -15.88
C GLY A 355 15.27 11.72 -14.58
N THR A 356 15.32 12.54 -13.53
CA THR A 356 14.81 12.24 -12.19
C THR A 356 13.71 13.22 -11.81
N GLY A 357 12.91 12.91 -10.77
CA GLY A 357 11.80 13.75 -10.35
C GLY A 357 10.66 13.78 -11.38
N TYR A 358 10.23 12.60 -11.85
CA TYR A 358 9.13 12.50 -12.81
C TYR A 358 7.82 13.02 -12.24
N SER A 359 7.15 13.86 -12.99
CA SER A 359 5.78 14.32 -12.79
C SER A 359 4.98 14.09 -14.06
N GLY A 360 3.83 13.43 -13.99
CA GLY A 360 2.99 13.15 -15.15
C GLY A 360 2.18 11.89 -15.04
N LEU A 361 1.70 11.42 -16.17
CA LEU A 361 0.86 10.24 -16.29
C LEU A 361 1.62 8.98 -15.80
N VAL A 362 0.92 8.13 -15.08
CA VAL A 362 1.44 6.83 -14.60
C VAL A 362 0.58 5.69 -15.14
N PRO A 363 1.10 4.46 -15.25
CA PRO A 363 0.33 3.34 -15.83
C PRO A 363 -1.04 3.13 -15.20
N HIS A 364 -1.18 3.34 -13.89
CA HIS A 364 -2.47 3.18 -13.21
C HIS A 364 -3.48 4.28 -13.55
N ALA A 365 -3.03 5.45 -13.99
CA ALA A 365 -3.92 6.53 -14.42
C ALA A 365 -4.69 6.17 -15.71
N LEU A 366 -4.12 5.34 -16.60
CA LEU A 366 -4.83 4.85 -17.79
C LEU A 366 -6.08 4.05 -17.43
N ARG A 367 -6.02 3.27 -16.36
CA ARG A 367 -7.18 2.56 -15.84
C ARG A 367 -8.24 3.53 -15.26
N HIS A 368 -7.81 4.60 -14.58
CA HIS A 368 -8.71 5.66 -14.13
C HIS A 368 -9.35 6.39 -15.32
N THR A 369 -8.56 6.68 -16.35
CA THR A 369 -9.04 7.26 -17.60
C THR A 369 -10.14 6.40 -18.23
N GLN A 370 -9.92 5.09 -18.39
CA GLN A 370 -10.96 4.21 -18.93
C GLN A 370 -12.24 4.23 -18.08
N ALA A 371 -12.10 4.16 -16.75
CA ALA A 371 -13.26 4.20 -15.85
C ALA A 371 -14.05 5.51 -16.01
N THR A 372 -13.36 6.64 -16.00
CA THR A 372 -13.98 7.98 -16.10
C THR A 372 -14.66 8.18 -17.45
N LEU A 373 -13.99 7.80 -18.56
CA LEU A 373 -14.56 7.94 -19.90
C LEU A 373 -15.77 7.03 -20.09
N LEU A 374 -15.72 5.76 -19.66
CA LEU A 374 -16.88 4.87 -19.77
C LEU A 374 -18.08 5.37 -18.99
N ILE A 375 -17.87 5.86 -17.75
CA ILE A 375 -18.93 6.45 -16.94
C ILE A 375 -19.46 7.74 -17.58
N GLY A 376 -18.57 8.58 -18.13
CA GLY A 376 -18.93 9.80 -18.84
C GLY A 376 -19.78 9.56 -20.10
N GLU A 377 -19.60 8.40 -20.73
CA GLU A 377 -20.44 7.93 -21.86
C GLU A 377 -21.71 7.18 -21.44
N GLY A 378 -22.03 7.17 -20.12
CA GLY A 378 -23.27 6.59 -19.59
C GLY A 378 -23.20 5.10 -19.27
N ALA A 379 -22.01 4.48 -19.28
CA ALA A 379 -21.88 3.09 -18.87
C ALA A 379 -22.24 2.93 -17.39
N ASP A 380 -23.05 1.89 -17.09
CA ASP A 380 -23.45 1.57 -15.73
C ASP A 380 -22.25 1.29 -14.81
N VAL A 381 -22.29 1.84 -13.60
CA VAL A 381 -21.22 1.73 -12.60
C VAL A 381 -20.87 0.28 -12.27
N LYS A 382 -21.88 -0.63 -12.21
CA LYS A 382 -21.63 -2.05 -11.94
C LYS A 382 -20.90 -2.73 -13.10
N THR A 383 -21.24 -2.36 -14.34
CA THR A 383 -20.56 -2.82 -15.56
C THR A 383 -19.10 -2.37 -15.56
N VAL A 384 -18.84 -1.10 -15.26
CA VAL A 384 -17.47 -0.57 -15.15
C VAL A 384 -16.71 -1.24 -14.00
N GLN A 385 -17.36 -1.42 -12.84
CA GLN A 385 -16.79 -2.14 -11.69
C GLN A 385 -16.39 -3.57 -12.04
N ALA A 386 -17.29 -4.31 -12.72
CA ALA A 386 -17.04 -5.69 -13.16
C ALA A 386 -15.89 -5.73 -14.17
N ARG A 387 -15.91 -4.86 -15.19
CA ARG A 387 -14.86 -4.75 -16.22
C ARG A 387 -13.48 -4.48 -15.59
N LEU A 388 -13.42 -3.60 -14.61
CA LEU A 388 -12.18 -3.26 -13.92
C LEU A 388 -11.81 -4.26 -12.82
N GLY A 389 -12.74 -5.03 -12.28
CA GLY A 389 -12.51 -5.94 -11.14
C GLY A 389 -12.19 -5.18 -9.84
N HIS A 390 -12.99 -4.16 -9.51
CA HIS A 390 -12.92 -3.47 -8.24
C HIS A 390 -13.65 -4.25 -7.15
N ALA A 391 -12.96 -4.60 -6.07
CA ALA A 391 -13.54 -5.34 -4.95
C ALA A 391 -14.57 -4.51 -4.15
N SER A 392 -14.40 -3.18 -4.13
CA SER A 392 -15.32 -2.26 -3.46
C SER A 392 -15.96 -1.28 -4.45
N PRO A 393 -17.30 -1.09 -4.39
CA PRO A 393 -17.99 -0.05 -5.15
C PRO A 393 -17.46 1.37 -4.83
N SER A 394 -17.02 1.61 -3.60
CA SER A 394 -16.47 2.93 -3.19
C SER A 394 -15.29 3.39 -4.03
N THR A 395 -14.47 2.44 -4.53
CA THR A 395 -13.35 2.74 -5.43
C THR A 395 -13.84 3.25 -6.79
N THR A 396 -14.95 2.71 -7.30
CA THR A 396 -15.55 3.17 -8.57
C THR A 396 -16.30 4.49 -8.34
N LEU A 397 -17.00 4.62 -7.20
CA LEU A 397 -17.72 5.84 -6.83
C LEU A 397 -16.82 7.04 -6.60
N SER A 398 -15.60 6.86 -6.07
CA SER A 398 -14.64 7.96 -5.94
C SER A 398 -14.16 8.48 -7.30
N ILE A 399 -14.16 7.64 -8.34
CA ILE A 399 -13.90 8.04 -9.73
C ILE A 399 -15.13 8.75 -10.32
N TYR A 400 -16.33 8.34 -9.89
CA TYR A 400 -17.60 8.87 -10.37
C TYR A 400 -17.81 10.34 -9.99
N SER A 401 -17.27 10.81 -8.86
CA SER A 401 -17.43 12.21 -8.42
C SER A 401 -16.93 13.23 -9.46
N HIS A 402 -15.93 12.86 -10.26
CA HIS A 402 -15.39 13.71 -11.33
C HIS A 402 -16.23 13.69 -12.63
N ALA A 403 -17.07 12.67 -12.82
CA ALA A 403 -17.93 12.53 -14.01
C ALA A 403 -19.36 13.06 -13.77
N ILE A 404 -19.72 13.40 -12.53
CA ILE A 404 -21.09 13.79 -12.14
C ILE A 404 -21.54 15.04 -12.87
N GLU A 405 -20.73 16.10 -12.94
CA GLU A 405 -21.13 17.38 -13.54
C GLU A 405 -21.46 17.26 -15.03
N ALA A 406 -20.67 16.47 -15.79
CA ALA A 406 -20.94 16.25 -17.21
C ALA A 406 -22.17 15.37 -17.45
N ASN A 407 -22.40 14.40 -16.57
CA ASN A 407 -23.55 13.49 -16.66
C ASN A 407 -24.86 14.14 -16.17
N ASP A 408 -24.80 15.06 -15.22
CA ASP A 408 -25.98 15.78 -14.72
C ASP A 408 -26.62 16.61 -15.86
N ARG A 409 -25.80 17.29 -16.67
CA ARG A 409 -26.28 18.03 -17.83
C ARG A 409 -26.88 17.11 -18.90
N LYS A 410 -26.19 15.99 -19.25
CA LYS A 410 -26.72 14.97 -20.17
C LYS A 410 -28.05 14.37 -19.66
N ALA A 411 -28.16 14.12 -18.37
CA ALA A 411 -29.39 13.62 -17.76
C ALA A 411 -30.55 14.64 -17.82
N ALA A 412 -30.24 15.91 -17.58
CA ALA A 412 -31.24 17.00 -17.71
C ALA A 412 -31.72 17.15 -19.17
N ASP A 413 -30.80 17.12 -20.13
CA ASP A 413 -31.12 17.20 -21.57
C ASP A 413 -31.95 15.98 -22.00
N ALA A 414 -31.54 14.77 -21.64
CA ALA A 414 -32.28 13.55 -21.96
C ALA A 414 -33.68 13.51 -21.34
N PHE A 415 -33.82 14.01 -20.09
CA PHE A 415 -35.14 14.15 -19.46
C PHE A 415 -36.00 15.18 -20.17
N GLY A 416 -35.44 16.33 -20.60
CA GLY A 416 -36.10 17.33 -21.38
C GLY A 416 -36.64 16.81 -22.73
N GLU A 417 -35.81 16.00 -23.44
CA GLU A 417 -36.22 15.34 -24.69
C GLU A 417 -37.34 14.33 -24.47
N LEU A 418 -37.28 13.50 -23.43
CA LEU A 418 -38.32 12.52 -23.08
C LEU A 418 -39.71 13.15 -22.89
N ILE A 419 -39.79 14.26 -22.11
CA ILE A 419 -41.08 14.91 -21.87
C ILE A 419 -41.53 15.77 -23.07
N SER A 420 -40.63 16.21 -23.96
CA SER A 420 -40.99 16.92 -25.17
C SER A 420 -41.57 16.01 -26.26
N GLN A 421 -41.19 14.73 -26.31
CA GLN A 421 -41.74 13.78 -27.27
C GLN A 421 -43.16 13.32 -26.90
N GLU A 422 -43.53 13.26 -25.60
CA GLU A 422 -44.90 12.95 -25.16
C GLU A 422 -45.88 14.11 -25.42
N SER A 423 -45.39 15.33 -25.60
CA SER A 423 -46.24 16.50 -25.89
C SER A 423 -46.67 16.64 -27.36
N ASN A 424 -46.09 15.81 -28.25
CA ASN A 424 -46.37 15.84 -29.71
C ASN A 424 -47.08 14.57 -30.22
N SER A 425 -47.61 13.74 -29.32
CA SER A 425 -48.49 12.59 -29.62
C SER A 425 -49.91 12.85 -29.16
#